data_bf75695602d296323c3cd49db924a9bc
#
_entry.id   bf75695602d296323c3cd49db924a9bc
#
_cell.length_a   1.000
_cell.length_b   1.000
_cell.length_c   1.000
_cell.angle_alpha   90.00
_cell.angle_beta   90.00
_cell.angle_gamma   90.00
#
_symmetry.space_group_name_H-M   'P 1'
#
loop_
_entity.id
_entity.type
_entity.pdbx_description
1 polymer ?
#
loop_
_entity_poly.entity_id
_entity_poly.type
_entity_poly.pdbx_seq_one_letter_code
_entity_poly.pdbx_strand_id
1 'polypeptide(L)'
;MAARIFLLYLFLLCCACHVQAQQDTDTARHATGVKKTLRNIYIEGNKRTRRNIILREMSVSEGDKLPVAKMDELAELNRKRIFNLPLFTEVVIDILPVDDTTVDWLVKVGEQWFIIPELTLKLADRNINTWVKEQNADIRRANLGVAFKHRNFRGNLETLSAIVQIGYTQKLGLEYFKPYIDKKQQHGIGASFFFSQNEETFFNTSGNKWQFVKKPGLYIIRHFEAATKYVHRPGYANRHTVEARYRSFRADDTIVKLNRDYYKDGSNRLQIMEFTYRYDLNKVDNWNYPTTGLKVVGTAGFRVGLQGFGFQSYVNGEVGYFKRFGRKWLWSEILRGRLTAPDDMPYTFRYAMGNGSEYVRGYEYYVIDGTQYALLRTNLKYELVNTAIRNFPIRYLAVIPIRIYPKIFADVGYAVNPLAGTSFLNNRGLAGYGFGVDIVSAYDFKLRLEYTWNHLGQKGLFLHTNSE
;
A
#
# COMPACT_ATOMS: atom_id res chain seq x y z
N MET A 1 -11.61 22.25 19.60
CA MET A 1 -11.95 21.34 20.69
C MET A 1 -12.32 19.94 20.14
N ALA A 2 -13.21 19.80 19.17
CA ALA A 2 -13.61 18.53 18.57
C ALA A 2 -12.45 17.67 18.01
N ALA A 3 -11.45 18.28 17.34
CA ALA A 3 -10.28 17.56 16.83
C ALA A 3 -9.40 16.94 17.94
N ARG A 4 -9.29 17.60 19.10
CA ARG A 4 -8.55 17.06 20.26
C ARG A 4 -9.29 15.90 20.93
N ILE A 5 -10.62 15.95 20.96
CA ILE A 5 -11.46 14.87 21.51
C ILE A 5 -11.41 13.66 20.57
N PHE A 6 -11.44 13.86 19.25
CA PHE A 6 -11.31 12.80 18.26
C PHE A 6 -9.93 12.11 18.31
N LEU A 7 -8.86 12.90 18.51
CA LEU A 7 -7.49 12.37 18.70
C LEU A 7 -7.38 11.57 20.01
N LEU A 8 -8.08 11.97 21.08
CA LEU A 8 -8.14 11.24 22.35
C LEU A 8 -8.87 9.90 22.19
N TYR A 9 -9.97 9.86 21.43
CA TYR A 9 -10.67 8.63 21.08
C TYR A 9 -9.80 7.68 20.23
N LEU A 10 -9.03 8.25 19.30
CA LEU A 10 -8.07 7.51 18.48
C LEU A 10 -6.99 6.84 19.34
N PHE A 11 -6.49 7.58 20.35
CA PHE A 11 -5.47 7.08 21.28
C PHE A 11 -6.05 6.02 22.22
N LEU A 12 -7.30 6.17 22.67
CA LEU A 12 -7.99 5.19 23.51
C LEU A 12 -8.34 3.91 22.74
N LEU A 13 -8.70 3.99 21.46
CA LEU A 13 -8.87 2.79 20.61
C LEU A 13 -7.55 2.05 20.38
N CYS A 14 -6.43 2.75 20.20
CA CYS A 14 -5.10 2.14 20.16
C CYS A 14 -4.74 1.44 21.49
N CYS A 15 -5.09 2.02 22.62
CA CYS A 15 -4.85 1.41 23.94
C CYS A 15 -5.73 0.18 24.19
N ALA A 16 -6.99 0.18 23.74
CA ALA A 16 -7.90 -0.96 23.86
C ALA A 16 -7.43 -2.17 23.01
N CYS A 17 -6.82 -1.92 21.84
CA CYS A 17 -6.21 -2.98 21.03
C CYS A 17 -4.96 -3.61 21.67
N HIS A 18 -4.25 -2.88 22.54
CA HIS A 18 -3.07 -3.43 23.26
C HIS A 18 -3.45 -4.45 24.33
N VAL A 19 -4.63 -4.33 24.95
CA VAL A 19 -5.06 -5.24 26.03
C VAL A 19 -5.46 -6.62 25.49
N GLN A 20 -6.00 -6.71 24.27
CA GLN A 20 -6.33 -8.00 23.64
C GLN A 20 -5.12 -8.73 23.02
N ALA A 21 -4.07 -8.04 22.66
CA ALA A 21 -2.88 -8.66 22.09
C ALA A 21 -2.01 -9.39 23.13
N GLN A 22 -2.23 -9.14 24.40
CA GLN A 22 -1.47 -9.76 25.51
C GLN A 22 -2.08 -11.09 25.98
N GLN A 23 -3.33 -11.37 25.67
CA GLN A 23 -4.00 -12.62 26.10
C GLN A 23 -3.68 -13.86 25.25
N ASP A 24 -3.20 -13.66 24.01
CA ASP A 24 -2.89 -14.80 23.12
C ASP A 24 -1.51 -15.44 23.35
N THR A 25 -0.67 -14.86 24.23
CA THR A 25 0.67 -15.39 24.50
C THR A 25 0.73 -16.40 25.65
N ASP A 26 -0.29 -16.49 26.49
CA ASP A 26 -0.27 -17.36 27.67
C ASP A 26 -0.89 -18.77 27.47
N THR A 27 -1.62 -19.00 26.37
CA THR A 27 -2.20 -20.31 26.06
C THR A 27 -1.21 -21.31 25.44
N ALA A 28 0.04 -20.90 25.18
CA ALA A 28 1.06 -21.79 24.59
C ALA A 28 1.82 -22.67 25.62
N ARG A 29 1.56 -22.56 26.92
CA ARG A 29 2.45 -23.15 27.94
C ARG A 29 2.10 -24.55 28.46
N HIS A 30 0.96 -25.15 28.15
CA HIS A 30 0.61 -26.52 28.66
C HIS A 30 -0.10 -27.40 27.62
N ALA A 31 0.56 -27.68 26.48
CA ALA A 31 0.22 -28.85 25.70
C ALA A 31 1.23 -29.98 26.05
N THR A 32 0.93 -30.76 27.07
CA THR A 32 1.55 -32.06 27.32
C THR A 32 1.07 -33.04 26.24
N GLY A 33 1.54 -32.88 25.02
CA GLY A 33 1.22 -33.75 23.88
C GLY A 33 2.49 -34.35 23.29
N VAL A 34 2.34 -35.45 22.58
CA VAL A 34 3.41 -36.07 21.80
C VAL A 34 4.05 -35.06 20.88
N LYS A 35 5.36 -34.91 20.97
CA LYS A 35 6.15 -34.02 20.08
C LYS A 35 6.99 -34.87 19.16
N LYS A 36 7.09 -34.45 17.89
CA LYS A 36 8.02 -35.02 16.93
C LYS A 36 9.08 -34.00 16.56
N THR A 37 10.31 -34.44 16.33
CA THR A 37 11.41 -33.59 15.89
C THR A 37 11.33 -33.41 14.38
N LEU A 38 11.35 -32.15 13.91
CA LEU A 38 11.48 -31.82 12.50
C LEU A 38 12.92 -32.09 12.06
N ARG A 39 13.13 -33.18 11.34
CA ARG A 39 14.48 -33.63 10.94
C ARG A 39 15.02 -32.80 9.77
N ASN A 40 14.28 -32.77 8.67
CA ASN A 40 14.70 -32.05 7.46
C ASN A 40 13.52 -31.28 6.87
N ILE A 41 13.85 -30.17 6.17
CA ILE A 41 12.92 -29.41 5.34
C ILE A 41 13.40 -29.52 3.88
N TYR A 42 12.72 -30.30 3.06
CA TYR A 42 12.97 -30.37 1.64
C TYR A 42 12.21 -29.27 0.90
N ILE A 43 12.80 -28.71 -0.15
CA ILE A 43 12.16 -27.68 -0.96
C ILE A 43 12.22 -28.11 -2.43
N GLU A 44 11.07 -28.16 -3.08
CA GLU A 44 10.92 -28.51 -4.49
C GLU A 44 10.26 -27.36 -5.27
N GLY A 45 10.64 -27.22 -6.53
CA GLY A 45 10.07 -26.23 -7.45
C GLY A 45 10.74 -24.87 -7.45
N ASN A 46 11.66 -24.58 -6.52
CA ASN A 46 12.42 -23.35 -6.42
C ASN A 46 13.61 -23.32 -7.42
N LYS A 47 13.30 -23.28 -8.72
CA LYS A 47 14.34 -23.36 -9.79
C LYS A 47 15.31 -22.17 -9.79
N ARG A 48 14.84 -20.98 -9.42
CA ARG A 48 15.60 -19.73 -9.38
C ARG A 48 15.72 -19.15 -7.98
N THR A 49 14.68 -19.31 -7.15
CA THR A 49 14.66 -18.78 -5.78
C THR A 49 15.59 -19.61 -4.89
N ARG A 50 16.46 -18.96 -4.17
CA ARG A 50 17.38 -19.63 -3.26
C ARG A 50 16.64 -20.19 -2.04
N ARG A 51 17.06 -21.38 -1.57
CA ARG A 51 16.49 -22.06 -0.39
C ARG A 51 16.36 -21.15 0.83
N ASN A 52 17.38 -20.37 1.14
CA ASN A 52 17.41 -19.49 2.30
C ASN A 52 16.33 -18.40 2.27
N ILE A 53 15.85 -17.98 1.09
CA ILE A 53 14.75 -17.02 0.96
C ILE A 53 13.42 -17.61 1.44
N ILE A 54 13.20 -18.90 1.18
CA ILE A 54 12.01 -19.64 1.61
C ILE A 54 12.09 -19.94 3.11
N LEU A 55 13.20 -20.49 3.57
CA LEU A 55 13.42 -20.86 4.97
C LEU A 55 13.29 -19.66 5.92
N ARG A 56 13.72 -18.49 5.48
CA ARG A 56 13.60 -17.25 6.29
C ARG A 56 12.16 -16.89 6.66
N GLU A 57 11.18 -17.24 5.85
CA GLU A 57 9.78 -16.94 6.13
C GLU A 57 9.13 -17.98 7.06
N MET A 58 9.78 -19.12 7.27
CA MET A 58 9.25 -20.16 8.13
C MET A 58 9.41 -19.82 9.61
N SER A 59 8.44 -20.28 10.43
CA SER A 59 8.47 -20.15 11.88
C SER A 59 9.10 -21.34 12.59
N VAL A 60 9.46 -22.36 11.82
CA VAL A 60 10.07 -23.60 12.30
C VAL A 60 11.38 -23.84 11.56
N SER A 61 12.29 -24.50 12.23
CA SER A 61 13.64 -24.87 11.75
C SER A 61 13.91 -26.36 11.93
N GLU A 62 14.84 -26.88 11.18
CA GLU A 62 15.34 -28.23 11.38
C GLU A 62 15.88 -28.40 12.80
N GLY A 63 15.48 -29.47 13.51
CA GLY A 63 15.78 -29.74 14.92
C GLY A 63 14.68 -29.30 15.91
N ASP A 64 13.66 -28.52 15.49
CA ASP A 64 12.58 -28.10 16.36
C ASP A 64 11.68 -29.28 16.77
N LYS A 65 11.22 -29.26 18.02
CA LYS A 65 10.25 -30.22 18.55
C LYS A 65 8.83 -29.70 18.39
N LEU A 66 8.10 -30.21 17.41
CA LEU A 66 6.76 -29.76 17.05
C LEU A 66 5.68 -30.62 17.75
N PRO A 67 4.66 -29.97 18.36
CA PRO A 67 3.51 -30.71 18.93
C PRO A 67 2.70 -31.36 17.80
N VAL A 68 2.46 -32.65 17.86
CA VAL A 68 1.70 -33.37 16.81
C VAL A 68 0.29 -32.79 16.64
N ALA A 69 -0.38 -32.43 17.73
CA ALA A 69 -1.71 -31.83 17.68
C ALA A 69 -1.78 -30.44 16.93
N LYS A 70 -0.66 -29.75 16.77
CA LYS A 70 -0.58 -28.45 16.09
C LYS A 70 0.19 -28.48 14.76
N MET A 71 0.56 -29.65 14.29
CA MET A 71 1.46 -29.79 13.14
C MET A 71 0.83 -29.27 11.86
N ASP A 72 -0.43 -29.58 11.60
CA ASP A 72 -1.17 -29.09 10.43
C ASP A 72 -1.39 -27.56 10.51
N GLU A 73 -1.67 -27.03 11.70
CA GLU A 73 -1.80 -25.57 11.91
C GLU A 73 -0.48 -24.85 11.63
N LEU A 74 0.64 -25.41 12.09
CA LEU A 74 1.98 -24.89 11.82
C LEU A 74 2.33 -24.98 10.33
N ALA A 75 1.99 -26.07 9.66
CA ALA A 75 2.21 -26.22 8.21
C ALA A 75 1.41 -25.16 7.43
N GLU A 76 0.13 -24.98 7.77
CA GLU A 76 -0.70 -23.97 7.12
C GLU A 76 -0.22 -22.53 7.41
N LEU A 77 0.24 -22.22 8.61
CA LEU A 77 0.85 -20.95 8.96
C LEU A 77 2.09 -20.68 8.08
N ASN A 78 2.97 -21.64 7.97
CA ASN A 78 4.20 -21.51 7.18
C ASN A 78 3.90 -21.45 5.68
N ARG A 79 2.91 -22.22 5.20
CA ARG A 79 2.42 -22.12 3.83
C ARG A 79 1.97 -20.69 3.49
N LYS A 80 1.15 -20.06 4.36
CA LYS A 80 0.70 -18.67 4.18
C LYS A 80 1.86 -17.68 4.19
N ARG A 81 2.83 -17.85 5.09
CA ARG A 81 4.01 -16.98 5.16
C ARG A 81 4.85 -17.04 3.90
N ILE A 82 5.10 -18.23 3.36
CA ILE A 82 5.85 -18.41 2.11
C ILE A 82 5.03 -17.86 0.93
N PHE A 83 3.72 -18.10 0.90
CA PHE A 83 2.82 -17.61 -0.15
C PHE A 83 2.74 -16.07 -0.18
N ASN A 84 2.96 -15.39 0.93
CA ASN A 84 3.02 -13.92 0.98
C ASN A 84 4.30 -13.33 0.33
N LEU A 85 5.28 -14.15 -0.01
CA LEU A 85 6.37 -13.70 -0.90
C LEU A 85 5.80 -13.50 -2.32
N PRO A 86 6.13 -12.38 -2.99
CA PRO A 86 5.70 -12.13 -4.37
C PRO A 86 6.53 -12.97 -5.38
N LEU A 87 6.75 -14.24 -5.07
CA LEU A 87 7.58 -15.16 -5.85
C LEU A 87 6.82 -16.40 -6.30
N PHE A 88 5.70 -16.73 -5.66
CA PHE A 88 5.03 -18.00 -5.82
C PHE A 88 3.56 -17.83 -6.19
N THR A 89 3.10 -18.68 -7.11
CA THR A 89 1.67 -18.82 -7.46
C THR A 89 1.00 -19.91 -6.65
N GLU A 90 1.79 -20.87 -6.16
CA GLU A 90 1.33 -21.99 -5.36
C GLU A 90 2.39 -22.35 -4.31
N VAL A 91 1.93 -22.71 -3.12
CA VAL A 91 2.76 -23.26 -2.03
C VAL A 91 1.99 -24.37 -1.35
N VAL A 92 2.59 -25.55 -1.23
CA VAL A 92 2.05 -26.69 -0.50
C VAL A 92 3.13 -27.17 0.46
N ILE A 93 2.73 -27.57 1.67
CA ILE A 93 3.62 -28.18 2.65
C ILE A 93 3.04 -29.55 3.01
N ASP A 94 3.79 -30.59 2.65
CA ASP A 94 3.47 -31.98 3.01
C ASP A 94 4.30 -32.39 4.22
N ILE A 95 3.65 -33.02 5.20
CA ILE A 95 4.28 -33.58 6.39
C ILE A 95 4.56 -35.05 6.12
N LEU A 96 5.83 -35.43 6.11
CA LEU A 96 6.29 -36.77 5.82
C LEU A 96 6.72 -37.48 7.12
N PRO A 97 5.91 -38.43 7.65
CA PRO A 97 6.32 -39.23 8.80
C PRO A 97 7.56 -40.06 8.44
N VAL A 98 8.59 -40.01 9.28
CA VAL A 98 9.80 -40.80 9.10
C VAL A 98 9.81 -42.00 10.07
N ASP A 99 9.53 -41.70 11.36
CA ASP A 99 9.39 -42.68 12.43
C ASP A 99 8.45 -42.13 13.52
N ASP A 100 8.37 -42.84 14.67
CA ASP A 100 7.49 -42.42 15.76
C ASP A 100 7.88 -41.08 16.40
N THR A 101 9.13 -40.66 16.27
CA THR A 101 9.72 -39.51 16.95
C THR A 101 10.09 -38.37 16.00
N THR A 102 10.17 -38.63 14.71
CA THR A 102 10.67 -37.67 13.70
C THR A 102 9.73 -37.50 12.51
N VAL A 103 9.77 -36.29 11.93
CA VAL A 103 9.07 -35.93 10.69
C VAL A 103 9.97 -35.12 9.79
N ASP A 104 9.78 -35.22 8.49
CA ASP A 104 10.33 -34.33 7.47
C ASP A 104 9.20 -33.47 6.89
N TRP A 105 9.53 -32.24 6.47
CA TRP A 105 8.60 -31.38 5.74
C TRP A 105 9.05 -31.25 4.29
N LEU A 106 8.11 -31.39 3.36
CA LEU A 106 8.33 -31.14 1.95
C LEU A 106 7.55 -29.90 1.51
N VAL A 107 8.28 -28.82 1.26
CA VAL A 107 7.75 -27.55 0.78
C VAL A 107 7.81 -27.53 -0.74
N LYS A 108 6.64 -27.65 -1.40
CA LYS A 108 6.50 -27.55 -2.85
C LYS A 108 6.09 -26.15 -3.22
N VAL A 109 6.81 -25.50 -4.13
CA VAL A 109 6.53 -24.14 -4.59
C VAL A 109 6.40 -24.09 -6.11
N GLY A 110 5.42 -23.33 -6.59
CA GLY A 110 5.28 -22.95 -8.00
C GLY A 110 5.78 -21.53 -8.18
N GLU A 111 6.97 -21.35 -8.80
CA GLU A 111 7.51 -20.01 -9.06
C GLU A 111 6.65 -19.26 -10.09
N GLN A 112 6.33 -17.99 -9.78
CA GLN A 112 5.71 -17.09 -10.75
C GLN A 112 6.74 -16.48 -11.72
N TRP A 113 6.24 -15.74 -12.68
CA TRP A 113 7.11 -14.97 -13.58
C TRP A 113 7.79 -13.83 -12.82
N PHE A 114 9.12 -13.76 -12.84
CA PHE A 114 9.88 -12.74 -12.09
C PHE A 114 10.09 -11.45 -12.89
N ILE A 115 10.11 -11.54 -14.22
CA ILE A 115 10.24 -10.38 -15.09
C ILE A 115 8.84 -10.05 -15.59
N ILE A 116 8.19 -9.10 -14.94
CA ILE A 116 6.83 -8.71 -15.28
C ILE A 116 6.91 -7.38 -16.03
N PRO A 117 6.62 -7.36 -17.35
CA PRO A 117 6.35 -6.12 -18.03
C PRO A 117 4.97 -5.62 -17.57
N GLU A 118 4.96 -4.63 -16.71
CA GLU A 118 3.73 -3.97 -16.29
C GLU A 118 3.40 -2.88 -17.31
N LEU A 119 2.45 -3.17 -18.21
CA LEU A 119 1.88 -2.15 -19.06
C LEU A 119 0.97 -1.27 -18.20
N THR A 120 1.26 0.01 -18.20
CA THR A 120 0.47 0.99 -17.46
C THR A 120 -0.30 1.84 -18.45
N LEU A 121 -1.62 1.74 -18.42
CA LEU A 121 -2.53 2.70 -19.02
C LEU A 121 -3.23 3.40 -17.86
N LYS A 122 -2.83 4.63 -17.57
CA LYS A 122 -3.40 5.42 -16.47
C LYS A 122 -3.89 6.76 -17.00
N LEU A 123 -5.05 7.16 -16.55
CA LEU A 123 -5.51 8.52 -16.74
C LEU A 123 -4.72 9.47 -15.84
N ALA A 124 -4.46 10.67 -16.31
CA ALA A 124 -3.90 11.74 -15.49
C ALA A 124 -4.88 12.19 -14.39
N ASP A 125 -6.16 11.95 -14.65
CA ASP A 125 -7.25 12.30 -13.77
C ASP A 125 -7.43 11.26 -12.64
N ARG A 126 -7.97 11.70 -11.54
CA ARG A 126 -8.10 10.93 -10.30
C ARG A 126 -8.94 9.66 -10.43
N ASN A 127 -9.92 9.69 -11.32
CA ASN A 127 -10.77 8.54 -11.64
C ASN A 127 -11.38 8.71 -13.05
N ILE A 128 -11.92 7.61 -13.57
CA ILE A 128 -12.50 7.57 -14.92
C ILE A 128 -13.72 8.49 -15.06
N ASN A 129 -14.48 8.67 -13.98
CA ASN A 129 -15.67 9.55 -14.00
C ASN A 129 -15.28 11.03 -14.13
N THR A 130 -14.22 11.46 -13.44
CA THR A 130 -13.66 12.81 -13.58
C THR A 130 -13.14 13.03 -15.00
N TRP A 131 -12.43 12.04 -15.57
CA TRP A 131 -11.92 12.12 -16.93
C TRP A 131 -13.06 12.27 -17.96
N VAL A 132 -14.13 11.48 -17.84
CA VAL A 132 -15.28 11.57 -18.76
C VAL A 132 -16.06 12.87 -18.55
N LYS A 133 -16.41 13.23 -17.32
CA LYS A 133 -17.33 14.35 -17.04
C LYS A 133 -16.67 15.72 -17.04
N GLU A 134 -15.42 15.84 -16.59
CA GLU A 134 -14.73 17.12 -16.43
C GLU A 134 -13.69 17.39 -17.50
N GLN A 135 -13.17 16.32 -18.16
CA GLN A 135 -12.11 16.40 -19.17
C GLN A 135 -12.56 15.89 -20.56
N ASN A 136 -13.87 15.69 -20.77
CA ASN A 136 -14.47 15.27 -22.04
C ASN A 136 -13.81 14.03 -22.65
N ALA A 137 -13.34 13.10 -21.80
CA ALA A 137 -12.62 11.89 -22.21
C ALA A 137 -11.38 12.15 -23.09
N ASP A 138 -10.67 13.25 -22.88
CA ASP A 138 -9.49 13.62 -23.68
C ASP A 138 -8.37 12.58 -23.52
N ILE A 139 -8.09 11.82 -24.58
CA ILE A 139 -7.07 10.78 -24.61
C ILE A 139 -5.65 11.33 -24.35
N ARG A 140 -5.39 12.60 -24.63
CA ARG A 140 -4.10 13.26 -24.35
C ARG A 140 -3.79 13.33 -22.85
N ARG A 141 -4.80 13.11 -22.00
CA ARG A 141 -4.67 12.99 -20.56
C ARG A 141 -4.42 11.54 -20.12
N ALA A 142 -4.14 10.64 -21.04
CA ALA A 142 -3.70 9.29 -20.73
C ALA A 142 -2.18 9.19 -20.64
N ASN A 143 -1.72 8.33 -19.80
CA ASN A 143 -0.33 7.92 -19.64
C ASN A 143 -0.19 6.48 -20.14
N LEU A 144 0.72 6.25 -21.06
CA LEU A 144 1.15 4.93 -21.47
C LEU A 144 2.55 4.69 -20.91
N GLY A 145 2.68 3.68 -20.07
CA GLY A 145 3.96 3.35 -19.45
C GLY A 145 4.28 1.88 -19.59
N VAL A 146 5.56 1.59 -19.57
CA VAL A 146 6.09 0.24 -19.42
C VAL A 146 7.03 0.25 -18.22
N ALA A 147 6.72 -0.58 -17.24
CA ALA A 147 7.64 -0.85 -16.15
C ALA A 147 8.16 -2.29 -16.30
N PHE A 148 9.44 -2.44 -16.42
CA PHE A 148 10.12 -3.72 -16.34
C PHE A 148 10.55 -3.96 -14.89
N LYS A 149 9.90 -4.91 -14.23
CA LYS A 149 10.19 -5.24 -12.85
C LYS A 149 10.68 -6.68 -12.74
N HIS A 150 11.94 -6.84 -12.34
CA HIS A 150 12.50 -8.12 -12.00
C HIS A 150 12.43 -8.32 -10.48
N ARG A 151 11.50 -9.16 -10.01
CA ARG A 151 11.19 -9.35 -8.57
C ARG A 151 12.10 -10.32 -7.83
N ASN A 152 12.94 -11.05 -8.53
CA ASN A 152 13.86 -12.04 -7.94
C ASN A 152 15.20 -12.04 -8.65
N PHE A 153 15.78 -10.85 -8.79
CA PHE A 153 17.08 -10.69 -9.42
C PHE A 153 18.13 -11.52 -8.65
N ARG A 154 18.89 -12.34 -9.35
CA ARG A 154 19.87 -13.28 -8.77
C ARG A 154 19.30 -14.31 -7.78
N GLY A 155 17.98 -14.52 -7.70
CA GLY A 155 17.34 -15.50 -6.81
C GLY A 155 17.26 -15.10 -5.33
N ASN A 156 17.62 -13.87 -4.98
CA ASN A 156 17.72 -13.38 -3.61
C ASN A 156 16.56 -12.45 -3.19
N LEU A 157 15.41 -12.52 -3.88
CA LEU A 157 14.28 -11.59 -3.67
C LEU A 157 14.67 -10.12 -3.96
N GLU A 158 15.76 -9.89 -4.65
CA GLU A 158 16.18 -8.56 -5.07
C GLU A 158 15.21 -8.02 -6.13
N THR A 159 14.86 -6.74 -6.04
CA THR A 159 13.99 -6.08 -7.01
C THR A 159 14.81 -5.08 -7.82
N LEU A 160 14.77 -5.22 -9.13
CA LEU A 160 15.27 -4.23 -10.08
C LEU A 160 14.10 -3.75 -10.93
N SER A 161 13.85 -2.45 -10.96
CA SER A 161 12.76 -1.84 -11.71
C SER A 161 13.27 -0.74 -12.61
N ALA A 162 12.80 -0.73 -13.86
CA ALA A 162 12.96 0.39 -14.78
C ALA A 162 11.58 0.81 -15.28
N ILE A 163 11.28 2.11 -15.24
CA ILE A 163 9.98 2.66 -15.60
C ILE A 163 10.20 3.70 -16.69
N VAL A 164 9.49 3.55 -17.80
CA VAL A 164 9.39 4.56 -18.87
C VAL A 164 7.92 4.83 -19.10
N GLN A 165 7.52 6.09 -19.05
CA GLN A 165 6.15 6.53 -19.29
C GLN A 165 6.14 7.72 -20.24
N ILE A 166 5.21 7.71 -21.16
CA ILE A 166 4.91 8.78 -22.11
C ILE A 166 3.43 9.19 -22.01
N GLY A 167 3.07 10.27 -22.64
CA GLY A 167 1.72 10.82 -22.61
C GLY A 167 1.65 12.07 -21.74
N TYR A 168 0.59 12.23 -20.97
CA TYR A 168 0.36 13.40 -20.11
C TYR A 168 1.54 13.70 -19.17
N THR A 169 2.07 12.68 -18.52
CA THR A 169 3.30 12.76 -17.73
C THR A 169 4.38 11.91 -18.37
N GLN A 170 5.45 12.53 -18.81
CA GLN A 170 6.65 11.81 -19.20
C GLN A 170 7.44 11.48 -17.94
N LYS A 171 7.79 10.22 -17.76
CA LYS A 171 8.49 9.74 -16.57
C LYS A 171 9.55 8.72 -16.91
N LEU A 172 10.72 8.86 -16.31
CA LEU A 172 11.79 7.87 -16.26
C LEU A 172 12.08 7.52 -14.81
N GLY A 173 12.25 6.24 -14.52
CA GLY A 173 12.57 5.78 -13.17
C GLY A 173 13.43 4.54 -13.15
N LEU A 174 14.31 4.46 -12.17
CA LEU A 174 15.13 3.29 -11.85
C LEU A 174 15.03 3.04 -10.35
N GLU A 175 14.85 1.80 -9.96
CA GLU A 175 14.84 1.38 -8.56
C GLU A 175 15.57 0.05 -8.42
N TYR A 176 16.43 -0.04 -7.41
CA TYR A 176 17.05 -1.28 -6.99
C TYR A 176 16.86 -1.45 -5.48
N PHE A 177 16.45 -2.65 -5.08
CA PHE A 177 16.30 -3.02 -3.68
C PHE A 177 16.87 -4.41 -3.42
N LYS A 178 17.80 -4.50 -2.49
CA LYS A 178 18.37 -5.74 -1.97
C LYS A 178 17.86 -5.95 -0.55
N PRO A 179 16.92 -6.89 -0.31
CA PRO A 179 16.25 -7.05 0.98
C PRO A 179 17.16 -7.62 2.06
N TYR A 180 18.22 -8.35 1.67
CA TYR A 180 19.10 -9.04 2.61
C TYR A 180 20.56 -8.86 2.20
N ILE A 181 21.32 -8.11 3.00
CA ILE A 181 22.76 -7.86 2.84
C ILE A 181 23.60 -8.64 3.85
N ASP A 182 22.98 -9.20 4.88
CA ASP A 182 23.58 -9.93 5.99
C ASP A 182 23.22 -11.43 5.97
N LYS A 183 23.99 -12.23 6.69
CA LYS A 183 23.75 -13.68 6.82
C LYS A 183 22.46 -14.02 7.57
N LYS A 184 22.04 -13.16 8.53
CA LYS A 184 20.79 -13.33 9.27
C LYS A 184 19.56 -12.89 8.48
N GLN A 185 19.74 -12.35 7.27
CA GLN A 185 18.69 -11.88 6.38
C GLN A 185 17.71 -10.91 7.05
N GLN A 186 18.25 -9.95 7.80
CA GLN A 186 17.47 -8.97 8.54
C GLN A 186 17.64 -7.55 8.00
N HIS A 187 18.72 -7.25 7.30
CA HIS A 187 19.10 -5.93 6.85
C HIS A 187 19.06 -5.82 5.34
N GLY A 188 18.41 -4.78 4.82
CA GLY A 188 18.31 -4.51 3.38
C GLY A 188 18.64 -3.06 3.05
N ILE A 189 19.00 -2.83 1.79
CA ILE A 189 19.29 -1.50 1.24
C ILE A 189 18.63 -1.32 -0.11
N GLY A 190 18.29 -0.09 -0.44
CA GLY A 190 17.76 0.26 -1.76
C GLY A 190 18.11 1.67 -2.17
N ALA A 191 18.06 1.91 -3.46
CA ALA A 191 18.19 3.22 -4.05
C ALA A 191 17.18 3.38 -5.18
N SER A 192 16.70 4.60 -5.39
CA SER A 192 15.78 4.92 -6.47
C SER A 192 16.09 6.30 -7.05
N PHE A 193 15.72 6.44 -8.31
CA PHE A 193 15.89 7.65 -9.08
C PHE A 193 14.65 7.83 -9.95
N PHE A 194 14.05 9.03 -9.97
CA PHE A 194 12.93 9.36 -10.81
C PHE A 194 13.08 10.75 -11.40
N PHE A 195 12.69 10.87 -12.66
CA PHE A 195 12.51 12.14 -13.34
C PHE A 195 11.14 12.16 -13.99
N SER A 196 10.44 13.29 -13.92
CA SER A 196 9.19 13.48 -14.65
C SER A 196 8.97 14.91 -15.08
N GLN A 197 8.18 15.09 -16.16
CA GLN A 197 7.81 16.40 -16.67
C GLN A 197 6.42 16.38 -17.29
N ASN A 198 5.75 17.54 -17.23
CA ASN A 198 4.38 17.72 -17.72
C ASN A 198 4.22 19.08 -18.42
N GLU A 199 3.37 19.11 -19.47
CA GLU A 199 2.93 20.35 -20.14
C GLU A 199 1.70 20.97 -19.46
N GLU A 200 1.07 20.24 -18.54
CA GLU A 200 -0.12 20.65 -17.80
C GLU A 200 0.03 20.27 -16.34
N THR A 201 -0.42 21.15 -15.44
CA THR A 201 -0.52 20.85 -14.01
C THR A 201 -1.65 21.64 -13.37
N PHE A 202 -2.10 21.19 -12.19
CA PHE A 202 -2.97 22.03 -11.38
C PHE A 202 -2.14 23.08 -10.64
N PHE A 203 -2.66 24.30 -10.56
CA PHE A 203 -1.99 25.40 -9.86
C PHE A 203 -2.73 25.84 -8.59
N ASN A 204 -4.00 25.52 -8.45
CA ASN A 204 -4.82 25.91 -7.31
C ASN A 204 -6.01 24.95 -7.13
N THR A 205 -6.70 25.05 -5.99
CA THR A 205 -7.97 24.38 -5.70
C THR A 205 -9.04 25.45 -5.46
N SER A 206 -10.17 25.35 -6.16
CA SER A 206 -11.34 26.20 -5.99
C SER A 206 -12.59 25.34 -5.97
N GLY A 207 -13.49 25.57 -4.97
CA GLY A 207 -14.69 24.75 -4.81
C GLY A 207 -14.40 23.25 -4.68
N ASN A 208 -13.30 22.88 -4.03
CA ASN A 208 -12.81 21.48 -3.92
C ASN A 208 -12.51 20.80 -5.27
N LYS A 209 -12.14 21.57 -6.29
CA LYS A 209 -11.69 21.08 -7.60
C LYS A 209 -10.37 21.72 -8.01
N TRP A 210 -9.51 20.94 -8.64
CA TRP A 210 -8.27 21.44 -9.18
C TRP A 210 -8.48 22.39 -10.35
N GLN A 211 -7.77 23.50 -10.35
CA GLN A 211 -7.66 24.43 -11.46
C GLN A 211 -6.39 24.14 -12.24
N PHE A 212 -6.52 23.87 -13.54
CA PHE A 212 -5.40 23.46 -14.38
C PHE A 212 -4.87 24.61 -15.23
N VAL A 213 -3.57 24.57 -15.53
CA VAL A 213 -2.90 25.39 -16.53
C VAL A 213 -2.10 24.50 -17.47
N LYS A 214 -2.17 24.79 -18.78
CA LYS A 214 -1.50 24.04 -19.83
C LYS A 214 -0.76 24.96 -20.77
N LYS A 215 0.46 24.57 -21.19
CA LYS A 215 1.22 25.21 -22.25
C LYS A 215 1.69 24.14 -23.25
N PRO A 216 0.97 23.95 -24.37
CA PRO A 216 1.36 22.94 -25.35
C PRO A 216 2.78 23.17 -25.89
N GLY A 217 3.56 22.08 -25.94
CA GLY A 217 4.95 22.12 -26.40
C GLY A 217 5.96 22.65 -25.38
N LEU A 218 5.52 23.01 -24.16
CA LEU A 218 6.40 23.50 -23.10
C LEU A 218 6.16 22.71 -21.80
N TYR A 219 7.20 22.09 -21.28
CA TYR A 219 7.10 21.43 -19.96
C TYR A 219 7.12 22.47 -18.85
N ILE A 220 5.95 22.70 -18.25
CA ILE A 220 5.73 23.70 -17.20
C ILE A 220 6.02 23.20 -15.80
N ILE A 221 6.09 21.87 -15.60
CA ILE A 221 6.51 21.22 -14.36
C ILE A 221 7.60 20.20 -14.67
N ARG A 222 8.67 20.22 -13.87
CA ARG A 222 9.70 19.19 -13.86
C ARG A 222 9.95 18.75 -12.42
N HIS A 223 10.10 17.46 -12.23
CA HIS A 223 10.38 16.85 -10.94
C HIS A 223 11.51 15.85 -11.06
N PHE A 224 12.47 15.97 -10.17
CA PHE A 224 13.56 15.04 -9.96
C PHE A 224 13.52 14.51 -8.53
N GLU A 225 13.75 13.22 -8.36
CA GLU A 225 13.80 12.57 -7.07
C GLU A 225 14.93 11.54 -7.04
N ALA A 226 15.73 11.53 -5.97
CA ALA A 226 16.69 10.48 -5.65
C ALA A 226 16.51 10.08 -4.21
N ALA A 227 16.47 8.78 -3.92
CA ALA A 227 16.32 8.28 -2.57
C ALA A 227 17.20 7.08 -2.30
N THR A 228 17.61 6.95 -1.03
CA THR A 228 18.23 5.75 -0.49
C THR A 228 17.44 5.28 0.72
N LYS A 229 17.30 3.95 0.86
CA LYS A 229 16.58 3.36 1.99
C LYS A 229 17.39 2.24 2.65
N TYR A 230 17.27 2.17 3.96
CA TYR A 230 17.71 1.05 4.77
C TYR A 230 16.51 0.38 5.40
N VAL A 231 16.48 -0.94 5.37
CA VAL A 231 15.39 -1.76 5.90
C VAL A 231 15.94 -2.71 6.95
N HIS A 232 15.34 -2.73 8.14
CA HIS A 232 15.58 -3.75 9.14
C HIS A 232 14.30 -4.55 9.35
N ARG A 233 14.38 -5.86 9.11
CA ARG A 233 13.28 -6.81 9.23
C ARG A 233 13.68 -7.97 10.16
N PRO A 234 13.56 -7.79 11.51
CA PRO A 234 14.05 -8.76 12.49
C PRO A 234 13.26 -10.09 12.46
N GLY A 235 12.00 -10.04 12.02
CA GLY A 235 11.13 -11.21 11.93
C GLY A 235 10.21 -11.16 10.72
N TYR A 236 9.17 -12.01 10.73
CA TYR A 236 8.19 -12.06 9.65
C TYR A 236 7.32 -10.80 9.59
N ALA A 237 6.76 -10.39 10.72
CA ALA A 237 5.70 -9.38 10.78
C ALA A 237 6.20 -7.94 10.84
N ASN A 238 7.40 -7.72 11.38
CA ASN A 238 7.93 -6.39 11.68
C ASN A 238 8.92 -5.92 10.61
N ARG A 239 8.77 -4.67 10.17
CA ARG A 239 9.71 -4.01 9.27
C ARG A 239 9.92 -2.57 9.70
N HIS A 240 11.15 -2.15 9.79
CA HIS A 240 11.58 -0.79 10.03
C HIS A 240 12.27 -0.29 8.77
N THR A 241 11.91 0.88 8.28
CA THR A 241 12.53 1.50 7.10
C THR A 241 12.96 2.91 7.45
N VAL A 242 14.22 3.22 7.21
CA VAL A 242 14.74 4.60 7.23
C VAL A 242 15.05 4.98 5.80
N GLU A 243 14.57 6.14 5.37
CA GLU A 243 14.79 6.64 4.02
C GLU A 243 15.26 8.10 4.06
N ALA A 244 16.26 8.40 3.23
CA ALA A 244 16.69 9.75 2.92
C ALA A 244 16.37 10.02 1.44
N ARG A 245 15.67 11.13 1.17
CA ARG A 245 15.16 11.48 -0.15
C ARG A 245 15.44 12.93 -0.48
N TYR A 246 16.06 13.16 -1.63
CA TYR A 246 16.19 14.47 -2.25
C TYR A 246 15.13 14.64 -3.32
N ARG A 247 14.45 15.80 -3.33
CA ARG A 247 13.52 16.19 -4.37
C ARG A 247 13.83 17.59 -4.87
N SER A 248 13.74 17.76 -6.19
CA SER A 248 13.85 19.05 -6.85
C SER A 248 12.66 19.22 -7.79
N PHE A 249 11.92 20.28 -7.57
CA PHE A 249 10.78 20.66 -8.39
C PHE A 249 11.08 21.99 -9.06
N ARG A 250 10.67 22.12 -10.31
CA ARG A 250 10.73 23.37 -11.06
C ARG A 250 9.40 23.61 -11.76
N ALA A 251 8.81 24.77 -11.52
CA ALA A 251 7.60 25.26 -12.17
C ALA A 251 7.93 26.39 -13.15
N ASP A 252 7.12 26.53 -14.22
CA ASP A 252 7.14 27.70 -15.08
C ASP A 252 6.63 28.93 -14.32
N ASP A 253 7.12 30.12 -14.66
CA ASP A 253 6.74 31.35 -13.99
C ASP A 253 5.24 31.68 -14.08
N THR A 254 4.55 31.14 -15.07
CA THR A 254 3.09 31.28 -15.19
C THR A 254 2.37 30.67 -14.00
N ILE A 255 2.85 29.51 -13.50
CA ILE A 255 2.28 28.85 -12.31
C ILE A 255 2.43 29.74 -11.08
N VAL A 256 3.61 30.33 -10.92
CA VAL A 256 3.92 31.21 -9.79
C VAL A 256 3.11 32.52 -9.86
N LYS A 257 2.87 33.05 -11.06
CA LYS A 257 1.99 34.21 -11.26
C LYS A 257 0.54 33.90 -10.91
N LEU A 258 0.05 32.68 -11.20
CA LEU A 258 -1.30 32.22 -10.87
C LEU A 258 -1.47 31.85 -9.39
N ASN A 259 -0.40 31.33 -8.76
CA ASN A 259 -0.40 31.00 -7.34
C ASN A 259 1.00 31.20 -6.75
N ARG A 260 1.19 32.29 -6.01
CA ARG A 260 2.47 32.62 -5.36
C ARG A 260 2.87 31.62 -4.30
N ASP A 261 1.90 30.91 -3.70
CA ASP A 261 2.11 29.90 -2.67
C ASP A 261 2.38 28.50 -3.25
N TYR A 262 2.45 28.36 -4.59
CA TYR A 262 2.64 27.06 -5.22
C TYR A 262 3.85 26.32 -4.63
N TYR A 263 5.02 26.99 -4.57
CA TYR A 263 6.21 26.54 -3.85
C TYR A 263 6.57 27.48 -2.68
N LYS A 264 5.64 28.35 -2.27
CA LYS A 264 5.79 29.40 -1.27
C LYS A 264 6.61 30.61 -1.72
N ASP A 265 6.18 31.78 -1.29
CA ASP A 265 6.87 33.08 -1.46
C ASP A 265 7.24 33.46 -2.90
N GLY A 266 6.46 32.97 -3.87
CA GLY A 266 6.68 33.27 -5.30
C GLY A 266 7.89 32.55 -5.90
N SER A 267 8.42 31.52 -5.26
CA SER A 267 9.50 30.70 -5.81
C SER A 267 8.99 29.80 -6.95
N ASN A 268 9.73 29.72 -8.04
CA ASN A 268 9.51 28.76 -9.13
C ASN A 268 10.31 27.46 -8.95
N ARG A 269 11.06 27.35 -7.86
CA ARG A 269 11.85 26.16 -7.50
C ARG A 269 11.59 25.76 -6.07
N LEU A 270 11.55 24.44 -5.85
CA LEU A 270 11.46 23.84 -4.53
C LEU A 270 12.45 22.69 -4.44
N GLN A 271 13.42 22.81 -3.56
CA GLN A 271 14.40 21.76 -3.29
C GLN A 271 14.31 21.33 -1.84
N ILE A 272 14.16 20.05 -1.58
CA ILE A 272 13.98 19.52 -0.24
C ILE A 272 14.80 18.26 0.00
N MET A 273 15.30 18.13 1.20
CA MET A 273 15.74 16.86 1.78
C MET A 273 14.65 16.37 2.71
N GLU A 274 14.24 15.11 2.56
CA GLU A 274 13.26 14.46 3.39
C GLU A 274 13.86 13.23 4.05
N PHE A 275 13.65 13.10 5.36
CA PHE A 275 14.05 11.94 6.13
C PHE A 275 12.81 11.30 6.74
N THR A 276 12.66 10.00 6.57
CA THR A 276 11.51 9.27 7.08
C THR A 276 11.93 8.02 7.83
N TYR A 277 11.22 7.76 8.92
CA TYR A 277 11.20 6.47 9.58
C TYR A 277 9.80 5.87 9.42
N ARG A 278 9.73 4.65 8.92
CA ARG A 278 8.50 3.90 8.77
C ARG A 278 8.58 2.58 9.51
N TYR A 279 7.55 2.31 10.28
CA TYR A 279 7.31 1.03 10.94
C TYR A 279 6.11 0.34 10.29
N ASP A 280 6.27 -0.93 9.88
CA ASP A 280 5.19 -1.78 9.40
C ASP A 280 5.10 -3.01 10.30
N LEU A 281 3.93 -3.21 10.92
CA LEU A 281 3.51 -4.45 11.56
C LEU A 281 2.48 -5.11 10.67
N ASN A 282 2.76 -6.32 10.19
CA ASN A 282 1.88 -7.02 9.27
C ASN A 282 1.60 -8.44 9.77
N LYS A 283 0.54 -8.58 10.59
CA LYS A 283 0.04 -9.84 11.15
C LYS A 283 -1.28 -10.25 10.51
N VAL A 284 -1.32 -10.25 9.15
CA VAL A 284 -2.50 -10.63 8.37
C VAL A 284 -2.24 -11.93 7.61
N ASP A 285 -3.33 -12.62 7.26
CA ASP A 285 -3.29 -13.88 6.51
C ASP A 285 -2.81 -13.70 5.06
N ASN A 286 -3.16 -12.61 4.41
CA ASN A 286 -2.73 -12.26 3.04
C ASN A 286 -2.39 -10.78 2.96
N TRP A 287 -1.16 -10.46 2.53
CA TRP A 287 -0.69 -9.07 2.49
C TRP A 287 -1.39 -8.22 1.45
N ASN A 288 -1.88 -8.83 0.37
CA ASN A 288 -2.49 -8.12 -0.74
C ASN A 288 -3.99 -7.87 -0.53
N TYR A 289 -4.70 -8.86 0.03
CA TYR A 289 -6.12 -8.77 0.34
C TYR A 289 -6.38 -9.43 1.69
N PRO A 290 -6.18 -8.72 2.80
CA PRO A 290 -6.35 -9.27 4.13
C PRO A 290 -7.79 -9.68 4.42
N THR A 291 -7.96 -10.86 5.01
CA THR A 291 -9.27 -11.35 5.48
C THR A 291 -9.31 -11.54 7.00
N THR A 292 -8.13 -11.70 7.61
CA THR A 292 -7.98 -11.81 9.07
C THR A 292 -6.67 -11.19 9.53
N GLY A 293 -6.67 -10.61 10.73
CA GLY A 293 -5.47 -10.12 11.39
C GLY A 293 -5.41 -8.62 11.56
N LEU A 294 -4.22 -8.14 11.88
CA LEU A 294 -3.93 -6.75 12.18
C LEU A 294 -2.76 -6.26 11.32
N LYS A 295 -2.94 -5.08 10.73
CA LYS A 295 -1.90 -4.33 10.01
C LYS A 295 -1.75 -2.96 10.65
N VAL A 296 -0.52 -2.56 10.99
CA VAL A 296 -0.23 -1.21 11.48
C VAL A 296 0.91 -0.65 10.68
N VAL A 297 0.75 0.57 10.18
CA VAL A 297 1.80 1.33 9.51
C VAL A 297 1.90 2.69 10.17
N GLY A 298 3.09 3.02 10.66
CA GLY A 298 3.41 4.34 11.17
C GLY A 298 4.56 4.94 10.37
N THR A 299 4.46 6.21 10.00
CA THR A 299 5.56 6.94 9.36
C THR A 299 5.74 8.28 10.04
N ALA A 300 6.92 8.53 10.58
CA ALA A 300 7.34 9.84 11.05
C ALA A 300 8.39 10.38 10.09
N GLY A 301 8.30 11.66 9.75
CA GLY A 301 9.26 12.27 8.83
C GLY A 301 9.40 13.76 9.04
N PHE A 302 10.47 14.28 8.50
CA PHE A 302 10.68 15.72 8.41
C PHE A 302 11.29 16.08 7.05
N ARG A 303 10.96 17.28 6.60
CA ARG A 303 11.45 17.90 5.37
C ARG A 303 12.18 19.16 5.71
N VAL A 304 13.34 19.35 5.11
CA VAL A 304 14.11 20.57 5.16
C VAL A 304 14.20 21.15 3.77
N GLY A 305 13.74 22.37 3.59
CA GLY A 305 13.89 23.10 2.33
C GLY A 305 15.33 23.56 2.17
N LEU A 306 15.91 23.21 1.03
CA LEU A 306 17.17 23.78 0.59
C LEU A 306 16.93 25.05 -0.22
N GLN A 307 15.73 25.16 -0.84
CA GLN A 307 15.24 26.33 -1.55
C GLN A 307 13.71 26.33 -1.59
N GLY A 308 13.09 27.50 -1.35
CA GLY A 308 11.65 27.75 -1.51
C GLY A 308 10.78 27.25 -0.36
N PHE A 309 11.35 26.78 0.76
CA PHE A 309 10.60 26.19 1.87
C PHE A 309 11.53 26.07 3.10
N GLY A 310 11.00 26.18 4.29
CA GLY A 310 11.77 26.03 5.53
C GLY A 310 11.84 24.59 6.01
N PHE A 311 11.05 24.29 7.07
CA PHE A 311 11.01 22.98 7.73
C PHE A 311 9.57 22.51 7.90
N GLN A 312 9.35 21.20 7.82
CA GLN A 312 8.09 20.56 8.14
C GLN A 312 8.33 19.18 8.75
N SER A 313 7.60 18.85 9.80
CA SER A 313 7.50 17.51 10.34
C SER A 313 6.10 16.95 10.13
N TYR A 314 5.99 15.62 10.03
CA TYR A 314 4.71 14.95 9.89
C TYR A 314 4.74 13.55 10.49
N VAL A 315 3.56 13.09 10.90
CA VAL A 315 3.30 11.71 11.28
C VAL A 315 2.10 11.21 10.51
N ASN A 316 2.24 10.08 9.81
CA ASN A 316 1.15 9.36 9.18
C ASN A 316 0.94 8.04 9.91
N GLY A 317 -0.31 7.64 10.06
CA GLY A 317 -0.68 6.35 10.65
C GLY A 317 -1.74 5.64 9.81
N GLU A 318 -1.63 4.31 9.73
CA GLU A 318 -2.67 3.41 9.22
C GLU A 318 -2.81 2.25 10.18
N VAL A 319 -4.05 1.93 10.58
CA VAL A 319 -4.39 0.72 11.33
C VAL A 319 -5.49 0.00 10.57
N GLY A 320 -5.23 -1.24 10.13
CA GLY A 320 -6.20 -2.10 9.47
C GLY A 320 -6.51 -3.31 10.36
N TYR A 321 -7.77 -3.47 10.73
CA TYR A 321 -8.27 -4.63 11.47
C TYR A 321 -9.18 -5.45 10.57
N PHE A 322 -8.92 -6.76 10.49
CA PHE A 322 -9.62 -7.69 9.62
C PHE A 322 -10.08 -8.89 10.42
N LYS A 323 -11.36 -9.24 10.31
CA LYS A 323 -11.94 -10.36 11.05
C LYS A 323 -12.87 -11.16 10.15
N ARG A 324 -12.68 -12.47 10.14
CA ARG A 324 -13.61 -13.43 9.54
C ARG A 324 -14.54 -13.96 10.63
N PHE A 325 -15.83 -13.98 10.38
CA PHE A 325 -16.82 -14.61 11.25
C PHE A 325 -17.70 -15.56 10.44
N GLY A 326 -17.93 -16.72 11.04
CA GLY A 326 -18.48 -17.86 10.31
C GLY A 326 -17.53 -18.27 9.17
N ARG A 327 -18.09 -18.88 8.14
CA ARG A 327 -17.30 -19.39 7.00
C ARG A 327 -17.05 -18.36 5.91
N LYS A 328 -17.93 -17.36 5.74
CA LYS A 328 -17.96 -16.51 4.55
C LYS A 328 -18.01 -15.00 4.80
N TRP A 329 -18.29 -14.56 6.02
CA TRP A 329 -18.39 -13.15 6.33
C TRP A 329 -17.06 -12.57 6.76
N LEU A 330 -16.77 -11.38 6.27
CA LEU A 330 -15.54 -10.64 6.55
C LEU A 330 -15.87 -9.22 6.97
N TRP A 331 -15.25 -8.77 8.03
CA TRP A 331 -15.28 -7.40 8.49
C TRP A 331 -13.91 -6.78 8.31
N SER A 332 -13.85 -5.53 7.86
CA SER A 332 -12.61 -4.78 7.83
C SER A 332 -12.84 -3.34 8.24
N GLU A 333 -11.94 -2.84 9.08
CA GLU A 333 -11.83 -1.44 9.46
C GLU A 333 -10.42 -0.96 9.14
N ILE A 334 -10.33 0.20 8.50
CA ILE A 334 -9.08 0.83 8.14
C ILE A 334 -9.14 2.29 8.57
N LEU A 335 -8.33 2.63 9.57
CA LEU A 335 -8.15 3.97 10.07
C LEU A 335 -6.87 4.55 9.50
N ARG A 336 -6.94 5.73 8.92
CA ARG A 336 -5.78 6.49 8.43
C ARG A 336 -5.78 7.89 8.97
N GLY A 337 -4.60 8.45 9.18
CA GLY A 337 -4.49 9.83 9.61
C GLY A 337 -3.12 10.43 9.33
N ARG A 338 -3.10 11.76 9.28
CA ARG A 338 -1.90 12.58 9.17
C ARG A 338 -1.98 13.75 10.12
N LEU A 339 -0.87 13.97 10.81
CA LEU A 339 -0.59 15.20 11.56
C LEU A 339 0.65 15.84 10.94
N THR A 340 0.64 17.16 10.80
CA THR A 340 1.73 17.91 10.19
C THR A 340 1.95 19.22 10.95
N ALA A 341 3.20 19.62 11.12
CA ALA A 341 3.59 20.90 11.71
C ALA A 341 4.90 21.41 11.07
N PRO A 342 5.01 22.71 10.81
CA PRO A 342 3.96 23.72 10.86
C PRO A 342 2.94 23.56 9.74
N ASP A 343 1.79 24.26 9.87
CA ASP A 343 0.71 24.27 8.87
C ASP A 343 0.98 25.21 7.69
N ASP A 344 1.88 26.18 7.84
CA ASP A 344 2.28 27.12 6.81
C ASP A 344 3.28 26.49 5.84
N MET A 345 2.77 25.95 4.74
CA MET A 345 3.53 25.19 3.76
C MET A 345 3.13 25.52 2.34
N PRO A 346 4.00 25.17 1.36
CA PRO A 346 3.68 25.29 -0.05
C PRO A 346 2.33 24.64 -0.39
N TYR A 347 1.59 25.23 -1.34
CA TYR A 347 0.32 24.67 -1.80
C TYR A 347 0.46 23.20 -2.24
N THR A 348 1.57 22.85 -2.87
CA THR A 348 1.85 21.48 -3.33
C THR A 348 1.94 20.43 -2.22
N PHE A 349 1.99 20.82 -0.95
CA PHE A 349 1.97 19.90 0.21
C PHE A 349 0.66 19.97 1.01
N ARG A 350 -0.29 20.84 0.63
CA ARG A 350 -1.56 21.05 1.33
C ARG A 350 -2.67 20.14 0.81
N TYR A 351 -2.43 18.88 0.57
CA TYR A 351 -3.48 17.93 0.19
C TYR A 351 -3.72 16.91 1.29
N ALA A 352 -4.97 16.74 1.69
CA ALA A 352 -5.39 15.78 2.71
C ALA A 352 -6.04 14.55 2.08
N MET A 353 -7.10 14.74 1.31
CA MET A 353 -7.89 13.65 0.73
C MET A 353 -8.31 13.97 -0.71
N GLY A 354 -8.69 12.91 -1.47
CA GLY A 354 -9.15 13.03 -2.85
C GLY A 354 -8.04 12.99 -3.89
N ASN A 355 -6.78 12.81 -3.47
CA ASN A 355 -5.64 12.60 -4.34
C ASN A 355 -4.92 11.30 -3.92
N GLY A 356 -4.97 10.27 -4.76
CA GLY A 356 -4.41 8.96 -4.45
C GLY A 356 -5.37 8.03 -3.74
N SER A 357 -4.91 7.32 -2.70
CA SER A 357 -5.67 6.31 -1.97
C SER A 357 -6.49 6.88 -0.80
N GLU A 358 -6.17 8.09 -0.37
CA GLU A 358 -6.82 8.77 0.74
C GLU A 358 -8.05 9.55 0.24
N TYR A 359 -9.22 8.96 0.30
CA TYR A 359 -10.51 9.59 -0.02
C TYR A 359 -11.63 8.93 0.78
N VAL A 360 -12.68 9.67 1.07
CA VAL A 360 -13.97 9.14 1.54
C VAL A 360 -14.76 8.72 0.31
N ARG A 361 -15.21 7.46 0.24
CA ARG A 361 -16.03 6.97 -0.89
C ARG A 361 -17.30 7.79 -1.04
N GLY A 362 -17.65 8.16 -2.28
CA GLY A 362 -18.71 9.14 -2.58
C GLY A 362 -18.20 10.56 -2.82
N TYR A 363 -16.91 10.84 -2.54
CA TYR A 363 -16.28 12.14 -2.79
C TYR A 363 -15.17 12.09 -3.84
N GLU A 364 -15.17 11.11 -4.70
CA GLU A 364 -14.15 10.89 -5.72
C GLU A 364 -14.04 12.04 -6.73
N TYR A 365 -15.08 12.87 -6.86
CA TYR A 365 -15.06 14.09 -7.68
C TYR A 365 -14.36 15.27 -7.04
N TYR A 366 -14.01 15.19 -5.75
CA TYR A 366 -13.49 16.32 -4.99
C TYR A 366 -12.03 16.11 -4.57
N VAL A 367 -11.32 17.22 -4.43
CA VAL A 367 -10.04 17.32 -3.74
C VAL A 367 -10.27 18.07 -2.44
N ILE A 368 -9.74 17.56 -1.37
CA ILE A 368 -9.85 18.15 -0.05
C ILE A 368 -8.44 18.47 0.40
N ASP A 369 -8.08 19.75 0.24
CA ASP A 369 -6.79 20.23 0.70
C ASP A 369 -6.75 20.24 2.23
N GLY A 370 -5.57 20.20 2.79
CA GLY A 370 -5.36 20.24 4.22
C GLY A 370 -4.02 19.69 4.61
N THR A 371 -3.62 20.02 5.80
CA THR A 371 -2.33 19.60 6.38
C THR A 371 -2.49 18.39 7.28
N GLN A 372 -3.70 18.22 7.83
CA GLN A 372 -4.05 17.13 8.74
C GLN A 372 -5.33 16.47 8.30
N TYR A 373 -5.47 15.16 8.50
CA TYR A 373 -6.72 14.45 8.26
C TYR A 373 -6.84 13.20 9.11
N ALA A 374 -8.08 12.73 9.24
CA ALA A 374 -8.43 11.39 9.71
C ALA A 374 -9.49 10.80 8.77
N LEU A 375 -9.36 9.50 8.50
CA LEU A 375 -10.23 8.74 7.59
C LEU A 375 -10.45 7.35 8.19
N LEU A 376 -11.71 6.98 8.41
CA LEU A 376 -12.12 5.63 8.80
C LEU A 376 -12.92 5.01 7.65
N ARG A 377 -12.54 3.82 7.25
CA ARG A 377 -13.25 2.99 6.26
C ARG A 377 -13.69 1.69 6.89
N THR A 378 -14.97 1.37 6.74
CA THR A 378 -15.56 0.13 7.27
C THR A 378 -16.20 -0.65 6.14
N ASN A 379 -15.96 -1.97 6.08
CA ASN A 379 -16.61 -2.83 5.11
C ASN A 379 -17.12 -4.10 5.78
N LEU A 380 -18.30 -4.53 5.35
CA LEU A 380 -18.84 -5.86 5.57
C LEU A 380 -18.89 -6.57 4.22
N LYS A 381 -18.14 -7.66 4.08
CA LYS A 381 -17.96 -8.41 2.83
C LYS A 381 -18.46 -9.84 3.00
N TYR A 382 -18.94 -10.43 1.90
CA TYR A 382 -19.34 -11.84 1.85
C TYR A 382 -18.51 -12.58 0.81
N GLU A 383 -17.86 -13.69 1.17
CA GLU A 383 -17.12 -14.53 0.22
C GLU A 383 -18.10 -15.35 -0.64
N LEU A 384 -18.49 -14.80 -1.79
CA LEU A 384 -19.43 -15.42 -2.70
C LEU A 384 -18.77 -16.53 -3.52
N VAL A 385 -17.59 -16.22 -4.09
CA VAL A 385 -16.80 -17.14 -4.91
C VAL A 385 -15.39 -17.22 -4.35
N ASN A 386 -14.88 -18.45 -4.20
CA ASN A 386 -13.49 -18.72 -3.89
C ASN A 386 -13.09 -20.00 -4.64
N THR A 387 -12.55 -19.82 -5.84
CA THR A 387 -12.20 -20.91 -6.75
C THR A 387 -10.89 -20.61 -7.45
N ALA A 388 -10.39 -21.55 -8.24
CA ALA A 388 -9.24 -21.36 -9.10
C ALA A 388 -9.45 -22.06 -10.45
N ILE A 389 -9.13 -21.36 -11.53
CA ILE A 389 -8.98 -21.97 -12.85
C ILE A 389 -7.62 -22.67 -12.83
N ARG A 390 -7.62 -23.98 -13.10
CA ARG A 390 -6.40 -24.80 -13.16
C ARG A 390 -6.12 -25.19 -14.60
N ASN A 391 -4.86 -25.55 -14.87
CA ASN A 391 -4.40 -25.99 -16.19
C ASN A 391 -4.60 -24.93 -17.30
N PHE A 392 -4.50 -23.64 -16.96
CA PHE A 392 -4.47 -22.61 -17.97
C PHE A 392 -3.22 -22.78 -18.86
N PRO A 393 -3.31 -22.63 -20.20
CA PRO A 393 -2.24 -23.05 -21.14
C PRO A 393 -0.96 -22.20 -21.05
N ILE A 394 -0.91 -21.21 -20.18
CA ILE A 394 0.27 -20.39 -19.92
C ILE A 394 0.95 -20.88 -18.63
N ARG A 395 2.19 -21.38 -18.73
CA ARG A 395 2.94 -22.01 -17.64
C ARG A 395 2.95 -21.23 -16.32
N TYR A 396 3.08 -19.89 -16.38
CA TYR A 396 3.15 -19.03 -15.18
C TYR A 396 1.76 -18.55 -14.70
N LEU A 397 0.71 -18.95 -15.41
CA LEU A 397 -0.69 -18.73 -15.08
C LEU A 397 -1.45 -20.05 -14.94
N ALA A 398 -0.73 -21.15 -14.69
CA ALA A 398 -1.35 -22.48 -14.59
C ALA A 398 -2.47 -22.56 -13.54
N VAL A 399 -2.40 -21.72 -12.50
CA VAL A 399 -3.43 -21.57 -11.48
C VAL A 399 -3.80 -20.09 -11.37
N ILE A 400 -5.05 -19.76 -11.70
CA ILE A 400 -5.60 -18.41 -11.59
C ILE A 400 -6.67 -18.42 -10.50
N PRO A 401 -6.36 -17.97 -9.27
CA PRO A 401 -7.35 -17.84 -8.21
C PRO A 401 -8.37 -16.76 -8.58
N ILE A 402 -9.65 -17.02 -8.33
CA ILE A 402 -10.75 -16.08 -8.52
C ILE A 402 -11.53 -16.01 -7.22
N ARG A 403 -11.59 -14.83 -6.62
CA ARG A 403 -12.38 -14.58 -5.42
C ARG A 403 -13.27 -13.37 -5.66
N ILE A 404 -14.53 -13.48 -5.29
CA ILE A 404 -15.52 -12.42 -5.49
C ILE A 404 -16.19 -12.14 -4.14
N TYR A 405 -16.17 -10.88 -3.75
CA TYR A 405 -16.70 -10.39 -2.48
C TYR A 405 -17.70 -9.25 -2.71
N PRO A 406 -19.02 -9.51 -2.79
CA PRO A 406 -19.99 -8.46 -2.59
C PRO A 406 -19.83 -7.85 -1.21
N LYS A 407 -20.03 -6.53 -1.10
CA LYS A 407 -19.83 -5.78 0.12
C LYS A 407 -20.80 -4.63 0.30
N ILE A 408 -21.01 -4.23 1.54
CA ILE A 408 -21.53 -2.93 1.94
C ILE A 408 -20.45 -2.19 2.72
N PHE A 409 -20.49 -0.87 2.70
CA PHE A 409 -19.47 -0.08 3.35
C PHE A 409 -19.98 1.28 3.82
N ALA A 410 -19.26 1.84 4.79
CA ALA A 410 -19.43 3.21 5.27
C ALA A 410 -18.06 3.81 5.62
N ASP A 411 -17.85 5.05 5.21
CA ASP A 411 -16.62 5.81 5.45
C ASP A 411 -16.96 7.13 6.14
N VAL A 412 -16.07 7.56 7.03
CA VAL A 412 -16.09 8.91 7.59
C VAL A 412 -14.71 9.55 7.51
N GLY A 413 -14.67 10.85 7.27
CA GLY A 413 -13.42 11.58 7.16
C GLY A 413 -13.53 13.01 7.66
N TYR A 414 -12.38 13.59 8.01
CA TYR A 414 -12.23 14.98 8.41
C TYR A 414 -10.86 15.49 7.98
N ALA A 415 -10.83 16.69 7.39
CA ALA A 415 -9.56 17.33 7.01
C ALA A 415 -9.49 18.74 7.60
N VAL A 416 -8.35 19.09 8.17
CA VAL A 416 -8.05 20.42 8.70
C VAL A 416 -7.30 21.22 7.64
N ASN A 417 -7.87 22.37 7.26
CA ASN A 417 -7.24 23.32 6.36
C ASN A 417 -7.42 24.74 6.89
N PRO A 418 -6.38 25.37 7.46
CA PRO A 418 -6.44 26.75 7.90
C PRO A 418 -6.70 27.76 6.77
N LEU A 419 -6.37 27.39 5.53
CA LEU A 419 -6.46 28.21 4.33
C LEU A 419 -7.50 27.63 3.33
N ALA A 420 -8.70 27.33 3.82
CA ALA A 420 -9.74 26.63 3.04
C ALA A 420 -10.22 27.42 1.81
N GLY A 421 -10.14 28.76 1.82
CA GLY A 421 -10.58 29.61 0.71
C GLY A 421 -12.04 29.33 0.32
N THR A 422 -12.27 28.99 -0.95
CA THR A 422 -13.60 28.63 -1.50
C THR A 422 -13.97 27.15 -1.31
N SER A 423 -13.07 26.36 -0.68
CA SER A 423 -13.31 24.93 -0.44
C SER A 423 -14.34 24.72 0.67
N PHE A 424 -15.43 24.02 0.38
CA PHE A 424 -16.57 23.85 1.28
C PHE A 424 -16.59 22.50 2.02
N LEU A 425 -15.68 21.56 1.65
CA LEU A 425 -15.57 20.23 2.29
C LEU A 425 -14.50 20.19 3.38
N ASN A 426 -13.73 21.26 3.54
CA ASN A 426 -12.71 21.38 4.56
C ASN A 426 -13.30 21.74 5.93
N ASN A 427 -12.63 21.35 7.01
CA ASN A 427 -12.97 21.66 8.39
C ASN A 427 -14.37 21.18 8.81
N ARG A 428 -14.87 20.11 8.17
CA ARG A 428 -16.17 19.50 8.45
C ARG A 428 -16.13 17.98 8.32
N GLY A 429 -17.08 17.31 8.96
CA GLY A 429 -17.25 15.86 8.83
C GLY A 429 -17.73 15.47 7.44
N LEU A 430 -17.13 14.45 6.87
CA LEU A 430 -17.50 13.85 5.59
C LEU A 430 -18.00 12.43 5.86
N ALA A 431 -19.11 12.05 5.24
CA ALA A 431 -19.65 10.70 5.36
C ALA A 431 -20.07 10.19 3.99
N GLY A 432 -19.67 8.95 3.69
CA GLY A 432 -20.04 8.26 2.47
C GLY A 432 -20.34 6.79 2.75
N TYR A 433 -21.27 6.20 2.03
CA TYR A 433 -21.67 4.82 2.19
C TYR A 433 -22.10 4.22 0.85
N GLY A 434 -22.23 2.91 0.80
CA GLY A 434 -22.63 2.26 -0.44
C GLY A 434 -22.51 0.75 -0.41
N PHE A 435 -22.60 0.19 -1.60
CA PHE A 435 -22.36 -1.23 -1.84
C PHE A 435 -21.45 -1.44 -3.06
N GLY A 436 -20.89 -2.62 -3.18
CA GLY A 436 -19.99 -2.92 -4.29
C GLY A 436 -19.58 -4.37 -4.35
N VAL A 437 -18.67 -4.65 -5.27
CA VAL A 437 -18.07 -5.97 -5.46
C VAL A 437 -16.56 -5.83 -5.62
N ASP A 438 -15.81 -6.62 -4.85
CA ASP A 438 -14.37 -6.78 -5.02
C ASP A 438 -14.10 -8.08 -5.78
N ILE A 439 -13.29 -8.01 -6.83
CA ILE A 439 -12.79 -9.15 -7.59
C ILE A 439 -11.29 -9.22 -7.40
N VAL A 440 -10.80 -10.34 -6.86
CA VAL A 440 -9.39 -10.56 -6.55
C VAL A 440 -8.88 -11.77 -7.32
N SER A 441 -7.73 -11.63 -7.98
CA SER A 441 -7.13 -12.68 -8.79
C SER A 441 -5.61 -12.79 -8.58
N ALA A 442 -4.93 -13.56 -9.45
CA ALA A 442 -3.47 -13.72 -9.47
C ALA A 442 -2.73 -12.38 -9.70
N TYR A 443 -1.42 -12.37 -9.40
CA TYR A 443 -0.53 -11.21 -9.62
C TYR A 443 -1.01 -9.92 -8.96
N ASP A 444 -1.64 -10.04 -7.78
CA ASP A 444 -2.14 -8.91 -7.00
C ASP A 444 -3.27 -8.12 -7.68
N PHE A 445 -3.87 -8.71 -8.73
CA PHE A 445 -4.98 -8.07 -9.44
C PHE A 445 -6.18 -7.91 -8.53
N LYS A 446 -6.69 -6.67 -8.45
CA LYS A 446 -7.89 -6.30 -7.72
C LYS A 446 -8.71 -5.35 -8.55
N LEU A 447 -9.99 -5.61 -8.61
CA LEU A 447 -10.97 -4.75 -9.25
C LEU A 447 -12.11 -4.52 -8.27
N ARG A 448 -12.44 -3.27 -8.01
CA ARG A 448 -13.55 -2.87 -7.14
C ARG A 448 -14.53 -2.03 -7.92
N LEU A 449 -15.77 -2.49 -7.96
CA LEU A 449 -16.90 -1.75 -8.51
C LEU A 449 -17.78 -1.33 -7.35
N GLU A 450 -17.98 -0.02 -7.14
CA GLU A 450 -18.64 0.55 -5.98
C GLU A 450 -19.69 1.56 -6.40
N TYR A 451 -20.92 1.41 -5.89
CA TYR A 451 -21.96 2.41 -5.99
C TYR A 451 -22.08 3.14 -4.65
N THR A 452 -21.93 4.45 -4.66
CA THR A 452 -21.76 5.27 -3.46
C THR A 452 -22.77 6.38 -3.35
N TRP A 453 -23.06 6.77 -2.11
CA TRP A 453 -23.78 7.98 -1.73
C TRP A 453 -22.93 8.79 -0.74
N ASN A 454 -23.07 10.11 -0.77
CA ASN A 454 -22.43 10.99 0.22
C ASN A 454 -23.46 11.89 0.91
N HIS A 455 -23.06 12.59 1.97
CA HIS A 455 -23.94 13.47 2.73
C HIS A 455 -24.42 14.71 1.94
N LEU A 456 -23.87 15.00 0.77
CA LEU A 456 -24.34 16.05 -0.14
C LEU A 456 -25.52 15.58 -1.02
N GLY A 457 -26.02 14.35 -0.82
CA GLY A 457 -27.04 13.76 -1.66
C GLY A 457 -26.56 13.29 -3.04
N GLN A 458 -25.24 13.30 -3.28
CA GLN A 458 -24.67 12.86 -4.54
C GLN A 458 -24.47 11.35 -4.55
N LYS A 459 -24.53 10.77 -5.74
CA LYS A 459 -24.33 9.33 -5.97
C LYS A 459 -23.50 9.08 -7.23
N GLY A 460 -22.82 7.96 -7.25
CA GLY A 460 -21.99 7.58 -8.40
C GLY A 460 -21.56 6.12 -8.38
N LEU A 461 -21.24 5.62 -9.56
CA LEU A 461 -20.60 4.33 -9.77
C LEU A 461 -19.11 4.55 -10.03
N PHE A 462 -18.26 3.92 -9.25
CA PHE A 462 -16.81 4.09 -9.33
C PHE A 462 -16.09 2.76 -9.50
N LEU A 463 -15.04 2.80 -10.31
CA LEU A 463 -14.16 1.68 -10.57
C LEU A 463 -12.77 1.98 -9.98
N HIS A 464 -12.27 1.07 -9.15
CA HIS A 464 -10.96 1.18 -8.54
C HIS A 464 -10.13 -0.09 -8.77
N THR A 465 -8.84 0.08 -9.05
CA THR A 465 -7.89 -1.03 -9.25
C THR A 465 -6.84 -1.11 -8.13
N ASN A 466 -6.86 -0.17 -7.19
CA ASN A 466 -5.93 -0.13 -6.08
C ASN A 466 -6.47 -0.88 -4.85
N SER A 467 -5.57 -1.28 -3.94
CA SER A 467 -5.95 -1.79 -2.61
C SER A 467 -6.61 -0.69 -1.76
N GLU A 468 -7.48 -1.10 -0.87
CA GLU A 468 -8.00 -0.22 0.20
C GLU A 468 -6.90 0.24 1.11
#